data_a4b0e4b9dfb43c9fee819a868dba3809
#
_entry.id   a4b0e4b9dfb43c9fee819a868dba3809
#
_cell.length_a   1.000
_cell.length_b   1.000
_cell.length_c   1.000
_cell.angle_alpha   90.00
_cell.angle_beta   90.00
_cell.angle_gamma   90.00
#
_symmetry.space_group_name_H-M   'P 1'
#
loop_
_entity.id
_entity.type
_entity.pdbx_description
1 polymer ?
#
loop_
_entity_poly.entity_id
_entity_poly.type
_entity_poly.pdbx_seq_one_letter_code
_entity_poly.pdbx_strand_id
1 'polypeptide(L)'
;MKQKKSIYYKSTWDYKKIRPKIRCFIEDEFVIDLTKILEDCDKTESGYLDMRGFDFSNLFSSQSAIDTLLKEYKDEENLKTHLSKYGWSEYAINSFISQSKSQPITKSYHGVFIIRLGYKQKIDFSYSESKFATEINENLDDCIFEDCKHNIEFRGELTHCIFRNYKTGCPYIGSSNYNTKCTFDNIIRGNTSYLSFKPNVTYQSCKFLHTHFKVVSLHGTVFDNCVFDCTMEGEGIRPIEIPDFLDELKYRFSLGLGAIFNGKIIPVKFINCDLSKLKLKNLKISKGIKFI
;
A
#
# COMPACT_ATOMS: atom_id res chain seq x y z
N MET A 1 25.47 4.93 -9.02
CA MET A 1 25.43 5.69 -7.74
C MET A 1 24.26 5.23 -6.85
N LYS A 2 23.01 5.15 -7.34
CA LYS A 2 21.81 4.70 -6.57
C LYS A 2 21.98 3.32 -5.92
N GLN A 3 22.49 2.32 -6.65
CA GLN A 3 22.69 0.96 -6.11
C GLN A 3 23.68 0.93 -4.93
N LYS A 4 24.75 1.74 -4.96
CA LYS A 4 25.70 1.86 -3.85
C LYS A 4 25.06 2.46 -2.60
N LYS A 5 24.19 3.48 -2.76
CA LYS A 5 23.44 4.07 -1.65
C LYS A 5 22.46 3.07 -1.02
N SER A 6 21.71 2.34 -1.84
CA SER A 6 20.80 1.31 -1.34
C SER A 6 21.52 0.24 -0.51
N ILE A 7 22.68 -0.27 -0.98
CA ILE A 7 23.50 -1.24 -0.24
C ILE A 7 23.97 -0.64 1.08
N TYR A 8 24.45 0.59 1.07
CA TYR A 8 24.92 1.28 2.28
C TYR A 8 23.82 1.34 3.33
N TYR A 9 22.65 1.90 3.00
CA TYR A 9 21.56 2.03 3.97
C TYR A 9 21.03 0.70 4.48
N LYS A 10 20.96 -0.34 3.63
CA LYS A 10 20.59 -1.69 4.08
C LYS A 10 21.57 -2.29 5.08
N SER A 11 22.85 -1.99 4.96
CA SER A 11 23.89 -2.49 5.87
C SER A 11 23.88 -1.80 7.24
N THR A 12 23.19 -0.68 7.41
CA THR A 12 23.10 0.03 8.69
C THR A 12 22.17 -0.66 9.69
N TRP A 13 21.24 -1.53 9.20
CA TRP A 13 20.25 -2.16 10.05
C TRP A 13 20.72 -3.50 10.63
N ASP A 14 20.93 -3.54 11.95
CA ASP A 14 21.21 -4.78 12.69
C ASP A 14 19.92 -5.43 13.17
N TYR A 15 19.35 -6.31 12.34
CA TYR A 15 18.08 -6.99 12.66
C TYR A 15 18.13 -7.87 13.90
N LYS A 16 19.32 -8.30 14.36
CA LYS A 16 19.45 -9.03 15.62
C LYS A 16 19.15 -8.14 16.82
N LYS A 17 19.54 -6.86 16.75
CA LYS A 17 19.26 -5.86 17.79
C LYS A 17 17.84 -5.30 17.70
N ILE A 18 17.27 -5.25 16.49
CA ILE A 18 15.95 -4.66 16.25
C ILE A 18 14.83 -5.62 16.65
N ARG A 19 14.94 -6.91 16.30
CA ARG A 19 13.88 -7.90 16.55
C ARG A 19 13.36 -7.93 17.99
N PRO A 20 14.18 -7.85 19.04
CA PRO A 20 13.67 -7.81 20.41
C PRO A 20 12.82 -6.58 20.75
N LYS A 21 12.88 -5.52 19.94
CA LYS A 21 12.10 -4.29 20.12
C LYS A 21 10.76 -4.33 19.39
N ILE A 22 10.57 -5.30 18.50
CA ILE A 22 9.33 -5.47 17.76
C ILE A 22 8.32 -6.15 18.65
N ARG A 23 7.11 -5.61 18.70
CA ARG A 23 5.97 -6.28 19.28
C ARG A 23 5.11 -6.86 18.16
N CYS A 24 4.71 -8.12 18.33
CA CYS A 24 3.78 -8.78 17.42
C CYS A 24 2.57 -9.21 18.24
N PHE A 25 1.39 -8.86 17.78
CA PHE A 25 0.16 -9.29 18.42
C PHE A 25 -0.93 -9.47 17.36
N ILE A 26 -2.00 -10.12 17.74
CA ILE A 26 -3.14 -10.36 16.89
C ILE A 26 -4.34 -9.64 17.49
N GLU A 27 -4.87 -8.72 16.71
CA GLU A 27 -6.21 -8.13 16.87
C GLU A 27 -7.13 -8.88 15.88
N ASP A 28 -7.90 -8.18 15.06
CA ASP A 28 -8.60 -8.84 13.94
C ASP A 28 -7.60 -9.39 12.90
N GLU A 29 -6.43 -8.77 12.80
CA GLU A 29 -5.34 -9.13 11.90
C GLU A 29 -4.00 -9.19 12.65
N PHE A 30 -2.97 -9.72 11.96
CA PHE A 30 -1.63 -9.80 12.52
C PHE A 30 -0.96 -8.43 12.48
N VAL A 31 -0.71 -7.85 13.65
CA VAL A 31 -0.10 -6.52 13.80
C VAL A 31 1.38 -6.63 14.18
N ILE A 32 2.21 -5.87 13.48
CA ILE A 32 3.62 -5.69 13.77
C ILE A 32 3.84 -4.25 14.17
N ASP A 33 4.17 -4.07 15.43
CA ASP A 33 4.36 -2.76 16.03
C ASP A 33 5.84 -2.36 15.99
N LEU A 34 6.15 -1.33 15.23
CA LEU A 34 7.47 -0.75 15.06
C LEU A 34 7.68 0.53 15.87
N THR A 35 6.73 0.91 16.69
CA THR A 35 6.78 2.16 17.48
C THR A 35 8.11 2.31 18.21
N LYS A 36 8.56 1.23 18.90
CA LYS A 36 9.81 1.27 19.66
C LYS A 36 11.06 1.40 18.79
N ILE A 37 11.02 0.90 17.57
CA ILE A 37 12.12 1.09 16.63
C ILE A 37 12.19 2.55 16.19
N LEU A 38 11.04 3.15 15.86
CA LEU A 38 10.97 4.54 15.44
C LEU A 38 11.33 5.53 16.57
N GLU A 39 11.01 5.20 17.82
CA GLU A 39 11.47 5.98 18.98
C GLU A 39 12.99 6.04 19.09
N ASP A 40 13.66 4.94 18.75
CA ASP A 40 15.11 4.81 18.83
C ASP A 40 15.84 5.17 17.52
N CYS A 41 15.10 5.56 16.47
CA CYS A 41 15.69 5.96 15.19
C CYS A 41 16.39 7.32 15.28
N ASP A 42 17.54 7.40 14.65
CA ASP A 42 18.19 8.68 14.39
C ASP A 42 17.33 9.56 13.46
N LYS A 43 17.68 10.83 13.40
CA LYS A 43 17.09 11.75 12.42
C LYS A 43 18.07 12.01 11.29
N THR A 44 17.50 12.14 10.09
CA THR A 44 18.24 12.64 8.93
C THR A 44 18.64 14.11 9.14
N GLU A 45 19.55 14.64 8.32
CA GLU A 45 19.91 16.07 8.32
C GLU A 45 18.70 16.98 8.11
N SER A 46 17.68 16.50 7.40
CA SER A 46 16.42 17.20 7.16
C SER A 46 15.39 17.02 8.27
N GLY A 47 15.72 16.34 9.36
CA GLY A 47 14.89 16.16 10.54
C GLY A 47 13.84 15.05 10.45
N TYR A 48 13.90 14.19 9.42
CA TYR A 48 13.06 13.00 9.30
C TYR A 48 13.61 11.86 10.16
N LEU A 49 12.74 11.01 10.71
CA LEU A 49 13.14 9.73 11.31
C LEU A 49 13.76 8.86 10.22
N ASP A 50 14.98 8.36 10.45
CA ASP A 50 15.77 7.67 9.43
C ASP A 50 15.44 6.19 9.34
N MET A 51 14.50 5.83 8.48
CA MET A 51 14.15 4.45 8.13
C MET A 51 14.70 4.02 6.76
N ARG A 52 15.71 4.74 6.25
CA ARG A 52 16.28 4.45 4.93
C ARG A 52 16.90 3.06 4.88
N GLY A 53 16.58 2.32 3.82
CA GLY A 53 17.08 0.97 3.58
C GLY A 53 16.48 -0.09 4.49
N PHE A 54 15.48 0.22 5.31
CA PHE A 54 14.83 -0.76 6.17
C PHE A 54 14.14 -1.85 5.33
N ASP A 55 14.44 -3.10 5.62
CA ASP A 55 13.80 -4.25 4.96
C ASP A 55 12.76 -4.86 5.88
N PHE A 56 11.51 -4.49 5.65
CA PHE A 56 10.38 -5.04 6.38
C PHE A 56 10.29 -6.57 6.27
N SER A 57 10.83 -7.16 5.19
CA SER A 57 10.83 -8.61 5.00
C SER A 57 11.72 -9.35 6.00
N ASN A 58 12.75 -8.68 6.52
CA ASN A 58 13.66 -9.27 7.51
C ASN A 58 13.09 -9.31 8.93
N LEU A 59 11.96 -8.65 9.17
CA LEU A 59 11.24 -8.75 10.44
C LEU A 59 10.65 -10.15 10.64
N PHE A 60 10.41 -10.87 9.54
CA PHE A 60 9.64 -12.09 9.46
C PHE A 60 10.48 -13.35 9.28
N SER A 61 11.64 -13.49 9.91
CA SER A 61 12.26 -14.81 9.96
C SER A 61 11.41 -15.73 10.86
N SER A 62 11.14 -16.91 10.37
CA SER A 62 10.08 -17.84 10.79
C SER A 62 9.96 -18.10 12.28
N GLN A 63 11.06 -18.29 12.97
CA GLN A 63 11.03 -18.63 14.37
C GLN A 63 10.80 -17.39 15.24
N SER A 64 11.41 -16.25 14.89
CA SER A 64 11.38 -15.06 15.75
C SER A 64 10.01 -14.39 15.89
N ALA A 65 9.13 -14.54 14.91
CA ALA A 65 7.79 -13.96 15.00
C ALA A 65 6.87 -14.79 15.90
N ILE A 66 6.95 -16.11 15.81
CA ILE A 66 6.24 -17.01 16.74
C ILE A 66 6.80 -16.85 18.15
N ASP A 67 8.11 -16.82 18.31
CA ASP A 67 8.73 -16.62 19.62
C ASP A 67 8.29 -15.28 20.22
N THR A 68 8.13 -14.23 19.39
CA THR A 68 7.63 -12.94 19.83
C THR A 68 6.15 -13.02 20.22
N LEU A 69 5.31 -13.70 19.41
CA LEU A 69 3.90 -13.94 19.76
C LEU A 69 3.76 -14.75 21.02
N LEU A 70 4.46 -15.88 21.14
CA LEU A 70 4.40 -16.72 22.33
C LEU A 70 4.88 -15.97 23.57
N LYS A 71 5.86 -15.08 23.44
CA LYS A 71 6.29 -14.21 24.52
C LYS A 71 5.21 -13.21 24.93
N GLU A 72 4.50 -12.60 23.97
CA GLU A 72 3.41 -11.65 24.24
C GLU A 72 2.23 -12.36 24.92
N TYR A 73 1.86 -13.55 24.44
CA TYR A 73 0.73 -14.34 24.99
C TYR A 73 1.14 -15.33 26.08
N LYS A 74 2.42 -15.35 26.50
CA LYS A 74 3.05 -16.21 27.49
C LYS A 74 3.17 -17.67 27.08
N ASP A 75 2.17 -18.25 26.44
CA ASP A 75 2.16 -19.63 25.98
C ASP A 75 1.19 -19.83 24.80
N GLU A 76 1.20 -21.05 24.25
CA GLU A 76 0.40 -21.45 23.08
C GLU A 76 -1.11 -21.49 23.39
N GLU A 77 -1.49 -21.87 24.61
CA GLU A 77 -2.90 -21.96 24.99
C GLU A 77 -3.55 -20.57 25.13
N ASN A 78 -2.83 -19.61 25.68
CA ASN A 78 -3.29 -18.23 25.73
C ASN A 78 -3.41 -17.63 24.33
N LEU A 79 -2.48 -17.94 23.41
CA LEU A 79 -2.57 -17.53 22.01
C LEU A 79 -3.79 -18.15 21.32
N LYS A 80 -4.04 -19.46 21.50
CA LYS A 80 -5.23 -20.13 20.97
C LYS A 80 -6.53 -19.51 21.48
N THR A 81 -6.58 -19.26 22.77
CA THR A 81 -7.75 -18.64 23.43
C THR A 81 -7.99 -17.24 22.86
N HIS A 82 -6.93 -16.46 22.63
CA HIS A 82 -7.02 -15.13 22.03
C HIS A 82 -7.54 -15.20 20.62
N LEU A 83 -6.95 -16.04 19.77
CA LEU A 83 -7.37 -16.20 18.36
C LEU A 83 -8.83 -16.63 18.26
N SER A 84 -9.28 -17.52 19.14
CA SER A 84 -10.68 -17.97 19.18
C SER A 84 -11.64 -16.81 19.48
N LYS A 85 -11.28 -15.83 20.31
CA LYS A 85 -12.09 -14.63 20.54
C LYS A 85 -12.31 -13.79 19.30
N TYR A 86 -11.35 -13.80 18.36
CA TYR A 86 -11.44 -13.12 17.08
C TYR A 86 -12.07 -13.98 15.98
N GLY A 87 -12.73 -15.08 16.34
CA GLY A 87 -13.49 -15.90 15.42
C GLY A 87 -12.67 -16.86 14.58
N TRP A 88 -11.39 -17.07 14.88
CA TRP A 88 -10.59 -18.05 14.20
C TRP A 88 -11.08 -19.47 14.54
N SER A 89 -11.25 -20.31 13.53
CA SER A 89 -11.57 -21.72 13.74
C SER A 89 -10.39 -22.47 14.34
N GLU A 90 -10.66 -23.49 15.15
CA GLU A 90 -9.64 -24.33 15.74
C GLU A 90 -8.68 -24.91 14.70
N TYR A 91 -9.20 -25.30 13.54
CA TYR A 91 -8.39 -25.77 12.42
C TYR A 91 -7.43 -24.69 11.92
N ALA A 92 -7.90 -23.44 11.75
CA ALA A 92 -7.06 -22.34 11.31
C ALA A 92 -5.97 -22.01 12.34
N ILE A 93 -6.33 -22.03 13.63
CA ILE A 93 -5.40 -21.79 14.75
C ILE A 93 -4.29 -22.86 14.78
N ASN A 94 -4.67 -24.13 14.76
CA ASN A 94 -3.72 -25.23 14.81
C ASN A 94 -2.83 -25.27 13.56
N SER A 95 -3.40 -24.99 12.38
CA SER A 95 -2.65 -24.85 11.13
C SER A 95 -1.64 -23.70 11.20
N PHE A 96 -2.05 -22.54 11.68
CA PHE A 96 -1.19 -21.37 11.85
C PHE A 96 0.01 -21.69 12.76
N ILE A 97 -0.25 -22.22 13.96
CA ILE A 97 0.79 -22.53 14.94
C ILE A 97 1.74 -23.62 14.42
N SER A 98 1.20 -24.69 13.84
CA SER A 98 2.00 -25.79 13.32
C SER A 98 2.88 -25.37 12.14
N GLN A 99 2.31 -24.66 11.18
CA GLN A 99 3.05 -24.17 10.00
C GLN A 99 4.09 -23.13 10.37
N SER A 100 3.81 -22.29 11.35
CA SER A 100 4.71 -21.25 11.80
C SER A 100 5.96 -21.79 12.51
N LYS A 101 5.89 -22.99 13.08
CA LYS A 101 7.06 -23.70 13.64
C LYS A 101 8.00 -24.23 12.56
N SER A 102 7.50 -24.50 11.35
CA SER A 102 8.25 -25.17 10.27
C SER A 102 8.58 -24.24 9.08
N GLN A 103 7.87 -23.13 8.92
CA GLN A 103 8.02 -22.23 7.78
C GLN A 103 7.98 -20.76 8.22
N PRO A 104 8.52 -19.82 7.41
CA PRO A 104 8.30 -18.39 7.66
C PRO A 104 6.81 -18.09 7.81
N ILE A 105 6.45 -17.33 8.83
CA ILE A 105 5.06 -16.98 9.15
C ILE A 105 4.32 -16.40 7.93
N THR A 106 5.06 -15.69 7.09
CA THR A 106 4.57 -15.12 5.83
C THR A 106 4.12 -16.14 4.79
N LYS A 107 4.55 -17.42 4.91
CA LYS A 107 4.06 -18.52 4.06
C LYS A 107 2.88 -19.25 4.66
N SER A 108 2.76 -19.19 5.98
CA SER A 108 1.73 -19.89 6.74
C SER A 108 0.47 -19.06 6.93
N TYR A 109 0.62 -17.74 6.93
CA TYR A 109 -0.48 -16.81 7.13
C TYR A 109 -0.98 -16.27 5.78
N HIS A 110 -2.23 -16.55 5.47
CA HIS A 110 -2.87 -16.09 4.22
C HIS A 110 -3.51 -14.70 4.34
N GLY A 111 -3.42 -14.06 5.51
CA GLY A 111 -3.92 -12.71 5.76
C GLY A 111 -2.92 -11.63 5.37
N VAL A 112 -3.33 -10.41 5.61
CA VAL A 112 -2.50 -9.22 5.43
C VAL A 112 -1.86 -8.86 6.77
N PHE A 113 -0.59 -8.46 6.74
CA PHE A 113 0.10 -7.96 7.92
C PHE A 113 -0.12 -6.47 8.03
N ILE A 114 -0.56 -6.02 9.21
CA ILE A 114 -0.63 -4.60 9.52
C ILE A 114 0.69 -4.17 10.14
N ILE A 115 1.30 -3.14 9.59
CA ILE A 115 2.44 -2.45 10.19
C ILE A 115 1.90 -1.26 10.98
N ARG A 116 2.17 -1.25 12.28
CA ARG A 116 1.92 -0.11 13.16
C ARG A 116 3.22 0.66 13.36
N LEU A 117 3.22 1.92 13.02
CA LEU A 117 4.39 2.79 13.12
C LEU A 117 4.42 3.55 14.46
N GLY A 118 3.25 3.87 15.01
CA GLY A 118 3.11 4.73 16.20
C GLY A 118 3.47 6.20 15.95
N TYR A 119 4.16 6.48 14.86
CA TYR A 119 4.52 7.81 14.37
C TYR A 119 3.85 8.06 13.03
N LYS A 120 3.40 9.29 12.82
CA LYS A 120 2.58 9.66 11.66
C LYS A 120 3.24 10.64 10.72
N GLN A 121 4.40 11.21 11.12
CA GLN A 121 4.99 12.33 10.41
C GLN A 121 6.51 12.21 10.25
N LYS A 122 6.99 12.77 9.15
CA LYS A 122 8.43 12.97 8.89
C LYS A 122 9.26 11.69 9.03
N ILE A 123 8.90 10.67 8.27
CA ILE A 123 9.67 9.44 8.20
C ILE A 123 10.26 9.32 6.79
N ASP A 124 11.56 9.06 6.71
CA ASP A 124 12.24 8.78 5.45
C ASP A 124 12.41 7.28 5.28
N PHE A 125 11.60 6.68 4.41
CA PHE A 125 11.63 5.28 4.02
C PHE A 125 12.46 5.01 2.76
N SER A 126 13.23 5.97 2.26
CA SER A 126 13.98 5.81 1.01
C SER A 126 14.84 4.54 1.02
N TYR A 127 14.90 3.84 -0.12
CA TYR A 127 15.62 2.56 -0.30
C TYR A 127 15.08 1.38 0.51
N SER A 128 13.98 1.54 1.24
CA SER A 128 13.37 0.45 2.00
C SER A 128 12.66 -0.55 1.09
N GLU A 129 12.43 -1.77 1.59
CA GLU A 129 11.73 -2.78 0.83
C GLU A 129 10.80 -3.63 1.69
N SER A 130 9.73 -4.14 1.05
CA SER A 130 8.83 -5.15 1.62
C SER A 130 8.42 -6.11 0.50
N LYS A 131 8.69 -7.39 0.68
CA LYS A 131 8.30 -8.45 -0.28
C LYS A 131 6.91 -9.00 -0.01
N PHE A 132 6.38 -8.76 1.17
CA PHE A 132 5.10 -9.31 1.61
C PHE A 132 4.00 -8.27 1.46
N ALA A 133 2.77 -8.77 1.24
CA ALA A 133 1.59 -7.94 1.31
C ALA A 133 1.41 -7.44 2.74
N THR A 134 1.50 -6.15 2.92
CA THR A 134 1.36 -5.47 4.20
C THR A 134 0.45 -4.27 4.07
N GLU A 135 -0.14 -3.85 5.17
CA GLU A 135 -0.96 -2.64 5.23
C GLU A 135 -0.40 -1.68 6.26
N ILE A 136 -0.51 -0.40 5.98
CA ILE A 136 -0.32 0.68 6.95
C ILE A 136 -1.65 1.41 7.05
N ASN A 137 -2.30 1.29 8.22
CA ASN A 137 -3.63 1.85 8.46
C ASN A 137 -3.59 3.26 9.07
N GLU A 138 -2.41 3.71 9.48
CA GLU A 138 -2.20 5.03 10.06
C GLU A 138 -2.18 6.11 8.96
N ASN A 139 -2.65 7.29 9.32
CA ASN A 139 -2.47 8.48 8.50
C ASN A 139 -0.99 8.88 8.51
N LEU A 140 -0.43 9.15 7.34
CA LEU A 140 0.97 9.57 7.21
C LEU A 140 1.04 11.00 6.67
N ASP A 141 1.89 11.81 7.28
CA ASP A 141 2.15 13.18 6.86
C ASP A 141 3.64 13.42 6.65
N ASP A 142 3.99 14.09 5.56
CA ASP A 142 5.36 14.47 5.21
C ASP A 142 6.35 13.29 5.25
N CYS A 143 5.96 12.14 4.66
CA CYS A 143 6.81 10.95 4.57
C CYS A 143 7.42 10.79 3.19
N ILE A 144 8.65 10.25 3.13
CA ILE A 144 9.41 10.05 1.89
C ILE A 144 9.57 8.57 1.58
N PHE A 145 9.20 8.19 0.35
CA PHE A 145 9.34 6.86 -0.21
C PHE A 145 10.09 6.96 -1.55
N GLU A 146 11.40 7.13 -1.50
CA GLU A 146 12.23 7.25 -2.70
C GLU A 146 13.04 5.98 -2.96
N ASP A 147 13.08 5.52 -4.21
CA ASP A 147 13.80 4.31 -4.64
C ASP A 147 13.40 3.04 -3.86
N CYS A 148 12.16 2.97 -3.38
CA CYS A 148 11.62 1.86 -2.59
C CYS A 148 11.10 0.72 -3.46
N LYS A 149 10.98 -0.48 -2.82
CA LYS A 149 10.31 -1.66 -3.41
C LYS A 149 9.35 -2.23 -2.39
N HIS A 150 8.11 -1.88 -2.48
CA HIS A 150 7.12 -2.28 -1.49
C HIS A 150 5.95 -3.05 -2.10
N ASN A 151 5.39 -3.94 -1.28
CA ASN A 151 4.06 -4.51 -1.47
C ASN A 151 3.16 -4.04 -0.31
N ILE A 152 3.12 -2.72 -0.10
CA ILE A 152 2.39 -2.07 0.99
C ILE A 152 1.16 -1.39 0.43
N GLU A 153 -0.01 -1.66 1.03
CA GLU A 153 -1.24 -0.91 0.84
C GLU A 153 -1.39 0.12 1.96
N PHE A 154 -1.56 1.38 1.59
CA PHE A 154 -1.83 2.45 2.54
C PHE A 154 -3.34 2.62 2.70
N ARG A 155 -3.85 2.43 3.91
CA ARG A 155 -5.28 2.56 4.22
C ARG A 155 -5.63 3.85 4.95
N GLY A 156 -4.70 4.41 5.71
CA GLY A 156 -4.83 5.73 6.30
C GLY A 156 -4.69 6.84 5.24
N GLU A 157 -4.95 8.07 5.62
CA GLU A 157 -4.79 9.24 4.76
C GLU A 157 -3.31 9.55 4.53
N LEU A 158 -2.98 10.03 3.34
CA LEU A 158 -1.63 10.50 2.99
C LEU A 158 -1.65 11.99 2.76
N THR A 159 -0.79 12.72 3.48
CA THR A 159 -0.64 14.16 3.34
C THR A 159 0.83 14.51 3.12
N HIS A 160 1.14 15.39 2.16
CA HIS A 160 2.50 15.82 1.81
C HIS A 160 3.50 14.70 1.51
N CYS A 161 3.06 13.47 1.31
CA CYS A 161 3.95 12.33 1.09
C CYS A 161 4.57 12.34 -0.31
N ILE A 162 5.81 11.89 -0.42
CA ILE A 162 6.56 11.81 -1.68
C ILE A 162 6.86 10.36 -2.00
N PHE A 163 6.37 9.91 -3.14
CA PHE A 163 6.69 8.62 -3.74
C PHE A 163 7.47 8.88 -5.03
N ARG A 164 8.75 8.55 -5.05
CA ARG A 164 9.62 8.76 -6.22
C ARG A 164 10.41 7.50 -6.56
N ASN A 165 10.44 7.15 -7.85
CA ASN A 165 11.04 5.89 -8.32
C ASN A 165 10.55 4.69 -7.49
N TYR A 166 9.28 4.71 -7.13
CA TYR A 166 8.68 3.76 -6.21
C TYR A 166 8.20 2.54 -6.96
N LYS A 167 8.75 1.37 -6.64
CA LYS A 167 8.32 0.10 -7.20
C LYS A 167 7.29 -0.55 -6.27
N THR A 168 6.06 -0.65 -6.73
CA THR A 168 4.96 -1.22 -5.94
C THR A 168 4.56 -2.62 -6.41
N GLY A 169 4.21 -3.49 -5.48
CA GLY A 169 3.48 -4.73 -5.74
C GLY A 169 1.95 -4.52 -5.77
N CYS A 170 1.46 -3.42 -5.19
CA CYS A 170 0.03 -3.12 -5.15
C CYS A 170 -0.48 -2.56 -6.50
N PRO A 171 -1.71 -2.91 -6.91
CA PRO A 171 -2.29 -2.43 -8.16
C PRO A 171 -2.69 -0.96 -8.13
N TYR A 172 -2.80 -0.38 -6.96
CA TYR A 172 -3.27 0.97 -6.74
C TYR A 172 -2.20 1.84 -6.12
N ILE A 173 -2.19 3.13 -6.48
CA ILE A 173 -1.32 4.13 -5.87
C ILE A 173 -2.04 4.89 -4.79
N GLY A 174 -1.26 5.38 -3.83
CA GLY A 174 -1.77 6.22 -2.75
C GLY A 174 -2.59 5.45 -1.71
N SER A 175 -3.29 6.21 -0.92
CA SER A 175 -4.18 5.73 0.14
C SER A 175 -5.50 5.22 -0.42
N SER A 176 -6.18 4.43 0.40
CA SER A 176 -7.54 3.96 0.11
C SER A 176 -8.64 5.00 0.35
N ASN A 177 -8.31 6.13 0.99
CA ASN A 177 -9.28 7.14 1.40
C ASN A 177 -8.99 8.51 0.80
N TYR A 178 -7.96 9.18 1.31
CA TYR A 178 -7.68 10.57 0.98
C TYR A 178 -6.19 10.78 0.76
N ASN A 179 -5.85 11.53 -0.30
CA ASN A 179 -4.47 11.89 -0.61
C ASN A 179 -4.40 13.39 -0.84
N THR A 180 -3.64 14.10 -0.01
CA THR A 180 -3.53 15.56 -0.07
C THR A 180 -2.08 15.98 -0.30
N LYS A 181 -1.85 16.81 -1.32
CA LYS A 181 -0.53 17.39 -1.64
C LYS A 181 0.59 16.36 -1.81
N CYS A 182 0.24 15.13 -2.15
CA CYS A 182 1.20 14.06 -2.40
C CYS A 182 1.82 14.16 -3.79
N THR A 183 3.06 13.68 -3.90
CA THR A 183 3.75 13.56 -5.19
C THR A 183 3.99 12.09 -5.52
N PHE A 184 3.52 11.66 -6.69
CA PHE A 184 3.71 10.33 -7.24
C PHE A 184 4.52 10.47 -8.52
N ASP A 185 5.82 10.20 -8.46
CA ASP A 185 6.77 10.45 -9.53
C ASP A 185 7.49 9.14 -9.92
N ASN A 186 7.40 8.76 -11.19
CA ASN A 186 8.01 7.55 -11.71
C ASN A 186 7.64 6.30 -10.89
N ILE A 187 6.35 6.06 -10.74
CA ILE A 187 5.84 4.87 -10.05
C ILE A 187 5.88 3.70 -11.02
N ILE A 188 6.48 2.59 -10.57
CA ILE A 188 6.68 1.40 -11.38
C ILE A 188 5.99 0.24 -10.68
N ARG A 189 5.15 -0.47 -11.38
CA ARG A 189 4.63 -1.73 -10.89
C ARG A 189 5.58 -2.89 -11.18
N GLY A 190 5.69 -3.80 -10.20
CA GLY A 190 6.41 -5.06 -10.38
C GLY A 190 5.75 -5.97 -11.44
N ASN A 191 5.87 -7.24 -11.34
CA ASN A 191 5.57 -8.28 -12.35
C ASN A 191 4.10 -8.41 -12.85
N THR A 192 3.24 -7.42 -12.69
CA THR A 192 1.82 -7.50 -13.08
C THR A 192 1.41 -6.38 -14.04
N SER A 193 0.31 -6.60 -14.74
CA SER A 193 -0.05 -5.89 -15.97
C SER A 193 -0.59 -4.48 -15.79
N TYR A 194 -1.04 -4.05 -14.61
CA TYR A 194 -1.69 -2.74 -14.47
C TYR A 194 -1.33 -2.00 -13.17
N LEU A 195 -1.19 -0.69 -13.27
CA LEU A 195 -1.08 0.26 -12.17
C LEU A 195 -2.21 1.27 -12.34
N SER A 196 -3.03 1.46 -11.35
CA SER A 196 -4.22 2.30 -11.43
C SER A 196 -4.42 3.15 -10.19
N PHE A 197 -5.44 3.98 -10.26
CA PHE A 197 -6.00 4.68 -9.10
C PHE A 197 -7.06 3.79 -8.44
N LYS A 198 -7.17 3.87 -7.12
CA LYS A 198 -8.23 3.16 -6.41
C LYS A 198 -9.57 3.86 -6.64
N PRO A 199 -10.65 3.15 -6.94
CA PRO A 199 -11.98 3.73 -7.08
C PRO A 199 -12.46 4.42 -5.80
N ASN A 200 -13.30 5.45 -5.93
CA ASN A 200 -13.89 6.22 -4.82
C ASN A 200 -12.88 6.93 -3.91
N VAL A 201 -11.68 7.21 -4.39
CA VAL A 201 -10.64 7.94 -3.64
C VAL A 201 -10.57 9.39 -4.10
N THR A 202 -10.29 10.28 -3.17
CA THR A 202 -10.03 11.70 -3.45
C THR A 202 -8.54 12.00 -3.43
N TYR A 203 -8.07 12.67 -4.48
CA TYR A 203 -6.73 13.22 -4.61
C TYR A 203 -6.84 14.74 -4.68
N GLN A 204 -6.31 15.44 -3.69
CA GLN A 204 -6.35 16.90 -3.62
C GLN A 204 -4.95 17.50 -3.72
N SER A 205 -4.75 18.39 -4.66
CA SER A 205 -3.47 19.09 -4.91
C SER A 205 -2.28 18.12 -5.12
N CYS A 206 -2.55 16.93 -5.62
CA CYS A 206 -1.55 15.91 -5.87
C CYS A 206 -0.87 16.10 -7.22
N LYS A 207 0.36 15.55 -7.34
CA LYS A 207 1.14 15.55 -8.58
C LYS A 207 1.38 14.12 -9.04
N PHE A 208 1.06 13.83 -10.30
CA PHE A 208 1.29 12.54 -10.95
C PHE A 208 2.27 12.76 -12.10
N LEU A 209 3.53 12.37 -11.88
CA LEU A 209 4.64 12.73 -12.76
C LEU A 209 5.28 11.45 -13.33
N HIS A 210 5.68 11.48 -14.60
CA HIS A 210 6.50 10.47 -15.28
C HIS A 210 6.03 9.01 -15.06
N THR A 211 4.75 8.81 -14.79
CA THR A 211 4.17 7.50 -14.49
C THR A 211 3.29 7.04 -15.64
N HIS A 212 3.33 5.75 -15.93
CA HIS A 212 2.43 5.13 -16.90
C HIS A 212 1.37 4.31 -16.15
N PHE A 213 0.17 4.86 -16.09
CA PHE A 213 -0.99 4.19 -15.50
C PHE A 213 -1.69 3.34 -16.56
N LYS A 214 -1.80 2.06 -16.32
CA LYS A 214 -2.74 1.20 -17.04
C LYS A 214 -4.04 1.20 -16.25
N VAL A 215 -4.94 2.03 -16.68
CA VAL A 215 -6.16 2.36 -15.93
C VAL A 215 -7.24 1.35 -16.23
N VAL A 216 -7.73 0.71 -15.19
CA VAL A 216 -8.85 -0.21 -15.29
C VAL A 216 -10.16 0.49 -14.94
N SER A 217 -10.18 1.33 -13.91
CA SER A 217 -11.35 2.12 -13.52
C SER A 217 -10.96 3.33 -12.69
N LEU A 218 -11.67 4.43 -12.94
CA LEU A 218 -11.58 5.66 -12.13
C LEU A 218 -12.91 5.96 -11.43
N HIS A 219 -13.78 4.97 -11.30
CA HIS A 219 -15.14 5.14 -10.80
C HIS A 219 -15.18 5.86 -9.45
N GLY A 220 -15.90 6.96 -9.36
CA GLY A 220 -16.06 7.75 -8.16
C GLY A 220 -14.80 8.48 -7.68
N THR A 221 -13.69 8.36 -8.41
CA THR A 221 -12.46 9.07 -8.05
C THR A 221 -12.59 10.56 -8.32
N VAL A 222 -12.11 11.35 -7.38
CA VAL A 222 -12.10 12.81 -7.49
C VAL A 222 -10.65 13.29 -7.51
N PHE A 223 -10.31 14.06 -8.55
CA PHE A 223 -9.05 14.80 -8.63
C PHE A 223 -9.37 16.27 -8.52
N ASP A 224 -8.83 16.93 -7.49
CA ASP A 224 -9.05 18.34 -7.22
C ASP A 224 -7.71 19.09 -7.17
N ASN A 225 -7.55 20.12 -8.00
CA ASN A 225 -6.31 20.89 -8.14
C ASN A 225 -5.06 20.03 -8.42
N CYS A 226 -5.20 18.90 -9.10
CA CYS A 226 -4.11 17.97 -9.38
C CYS A 226 -3.35 18.32 -10.67
N VAL A 227 -2.08 17.93 -10.72
CA VAL A 227 -1.21 18.09 -11.89
C VAL A 227 -0.89 16.73 -12.47
N PHE A 228 -1.06 16.58 -13.81
CA PHE A 228 -0.80 15.34 -14.53
C PHE A 228 0.26 15.52 -15.61
N ASP A 229 1.46 15.03 -15.35
CA ASP A 229 2.53 14.84 -16.35
C ASP A 229 2.80 13.34 -16.49
N CYS A 230 1.83 12.61 -17.01
CA CYS A 230 1.82 11.15 -16.99
C CYS A 230 1.06 10.59 -18.21
N THR A 231 1.11 9.27 -18.37
CA THR A 231 0.30 8.57 -19.38
C THR A 231 -0.76 7.73 -18.67
N MET A 232 -2.01 7.82 -19.12
CA MET A 232 -3.09 6.90 -18.76
C MET A 232 -3.46 6.06 -19.97
N GLU A 233 -3.41 4.76 -19.85
CA GLU A 233 -3.72 3.81 -20.90
C GLU A 233 -4.84 2.88 -20.48
N GLY A 234 -5.88 2.75 -21.31
CA GLY A 234 -6.91 1.73 -21.14
C GLY A 234 -6.43 0.39 -21.71
N GLU A 235 -6.48 -0.66 -20.94
CA GLU A 235 -6.15 -2.00 -21.45
C GLU A 235 -7.21 -2.45 -22.44
N GLY A 236 -6.88 -2.39 -23.73
CA GLY A 236 -7.54 -3.14 -24.83
C GLY A 236 -9.06 -3.14 -24.86
N ILE A 237 -9.65 -2.28 -24.09
CA ILE A 237 -11.04 -2.29 -23.76
C ILE A 237 -11.76 -1.50 -24.82
N ARG A 238 -12.73 -2.15 -25.40
CA ARG A 238 -13.66 -1.55 -26.34
C ARG A 238 -14.09 -0.18 -25.84
N PRO A 239 -14.24 0.79 -26.78
CA PRO A 239 -14.79 2.08 -26.43
C PRO A 239 -16.05 1.86 -25.60
N ILE A 240 -16.09 2.46 -24.43
CA ILE A 240 -17.32 2.49 -23.65
C ILE A 240 -18.25 3.48 -24.38
N GLU A 241 -18.86 3.03 -25.44
CA GLU A 241 -20.22 3.43 -25.72
C GLU A 241 -20.97 2.88 -24.54
N ILE A 242 -21.63 3.72 -23.76
CA ILE A 242 -22.43 3.24 -22.62
C ILE A 242 -23.50 2.36 -23.24
N PRO A 243 -23.34 1.03 -23.22
CA PRO A 243 -24.36 0.13 -23.64
C PRO A 243 -25.39 0.11 -22.52
N ASP A 244 -26.50 -0.54 -22.80
CA ASP A 244 -27.49 -0.80 -21.78
C ASP A 244 -26.87 -1.25 -20.46
N PHE A 245 -27.44 -0.79 -19.36
CA PHE A 245 -27.03 -1.04 -17.97
C PHE A 245 -26.52 -2.47 -17.69
N LEU A 246 -27.07 -3.48 -18.34
CA LEU A 246 -26.65 -4.87 -18.23
C LEU A 246 -25.27 -5.17 -18.87
N ASP A 247 -24.91 -4.51 -19.95
CA ASP A 247 -23.63 -4.71 -20.60
C ASP A 247 -22.51 -4.00 -19.83
N GLU A 248 -22.81 -2.90 -19.19
CA GLU A 248 -21.89 -2.22 -18.28
C GLU A 248 -21.62 -3.05 -17.02
N LEU A 249 -22.62 -3.74 -16.50
CA LEU A 249 -22.50 -4.72 -15.43
C LEU A 249 -21.56 -5.88 -15.79
N LYS A 250 -21.78 -6.50 -16.95
CA LYS A 250 -20.94 -7.59 -17.46
C LYS A 250 -19.48 -7.16 -17.62
N TYR A 251 -19.28 -5.96 -18.13
CA TYR A 251 -17.96 -5.38 -18.32
C TYR A 251 -17.23 -5.16 -16.99
N ARG A 252 -17.90 -4.61 -15.99
CA ARG A 252 -17.36 -4.41 -14.65
C ARG A 252 -17.01 -5.71 -13.95
N PHE A 253 -17.85 -6.72 -14.08
CA PHE A 253 -17.56 -8.07 -13.57
C PHE A 253 -16.36 -8.71 -14.25
N SER A 254 -16.23 -8.56 -15.57
CA SER A 254 -15.11 -9.13 -16.32
C SER A 254 -13.76 -8.51 -15.97
N LEU A 255 -13.74 -7.28 -15.45
CA LEU A 255 -12.56 -6.56 -15.00
C LEU A 255 -12.24 -6.75 -13.51
N GLY A 256 -12.94 -7.62 -12.80
CA GLY A 256 -12.78 -7.80 -11.36
C GLY A 256 -13.18 -6.57 -10.53
N LEU A 257 -13.89 -5.64 -11.11
CA LEU A 257 -14.40 -4.45 -10.44
C LEU A 257 -15.60 -4.82 -9.61
N GLY A 258 -15.38 -5.10 -8.32
CA GLY A 258 -16.44 -5.41 -7.38
C GLY A 258 -17.52 -4.34 -7.34
N ALA A 259 -18.74 -4.83 -7.18
CA ALA A 259 -19.98 -4.18 -6.75
C ALA A 259 -20.28 -2.77 -7.30
N ILE A 260 -21.28 -2.73 -8.11
CA ILE A 260 -22.08 -1.51 -8.34
C ILE A 260 -22.84 -1.22 -7.06
N PHE A 261 -22.47 -0.16 -6.37
CA PHE A 261 -23.30 0.35 -5.29
C PHE A 261 -24.60 0.92 -5.87
N ASN A 262 -25.71 0.23 -5.62
CA ASN A 262 -27.08 0.68 -5.92
C ASN A 262 -27.35 1.11 -7.38
N GLY A 263 -26.75 0.45 -8.38
CA GLY A 263 -27.08 0.70 -9.79
C GLY A 263 -26.70 2.09 -10.33
N LYS A 264 -25.92 2.89 -9.60
CA LYS A 264 -25.52 4.22 -10.05
C LYS A 264 -24.04 4.25 -10.43
N ILE A 265 -23.74 4.79 -11.61
CA ILE A 265 -22.40 5.17 -12.01
C ILE A 265 -22.03 6.44 -11.28
N ILE A 266 -20.99 6.37 -10.43
CA ILE A 266 -20.45 7.58 -9.83
C ILE A 266 -19.35 8.11 -10.76
N PRO A 267 -19.52 9.32 -11.33
CA PRO A 267 -18.58 9.84 -12.31
C PRO A 267 -17.20 10.14 -11.70
N VAL A 268 -16.17 10.01 -12.52
CA VAL A 268 -14.86 10.60 -12.24
C VAL A 268 -14.97 12.12 -12.35
N LYS A 269 -14.34 12.83 -11.44
CA LYS A 269 -14.30 14.29 -11.47
C LYS A 269 -12.87 14.79 -11.57
N PHE A 270 -12.63 15.72 -12.48
CA PHE A 270 -11.40 16.51 -12.56
C PHE A 270 -11.80 17.97 -12.30
N ILE A 271 -11.42 18.49 -11.14
CA ILE A 271 -11.77 19.83 -10.68
C ILE A 271 -10.50 20.69 -10.70
N ASN A 272 -10.47 21.76 -11.48
CA ASN A 272 -9.32 22.66 -11.59
C ASN A 272 -7.96 21.96 -11.81
N CYS A 273 -7.95 20.83 -12.53
CA CYS A 273 -6.74 20.06 -12.76
C CYS A 273 -5.93 20.57 -13.94
N ASP A 274 -4.60 20.54 -13.81
CA ASP A 274 -3.69 20.73 -14.94
C ASP A 274 -3.51 19.41 -15.71
N LEU A 275 -4.16 19.30 -16.85
CA LEU A 275 -4.13 18.16 -17.75
C LEU A 275 -3.29 18.41 -19.01
N SER A 276 -2.56 19.52 -19.06
CA SER A 276 -1.84 19.97 -20.28
C SER A 276 -0.79 18.96 -20.76
N LYS A 277 -0.24 18.15 -19.87
CA LYS A 277 0.75 17.11 -20.15
C LYS A 277 0.22 15.69 -19.99
N LEU A 278 -1.08 15.53 -19.74
CA LEU A 278 -1.71 14.23 -19.66
C LEU A 278 -1.80 13.57 -21.04
N LYS A 279 -1.23 12.40 -21.20
CA LYS A 279 -1.32 11.58 -22.42
C LYS A 279 -2.35 10.47 -22.22
N LEU A 280 -3.37 10.45 -23.07
CA LEU A 280 -4.37 9.39 -23.08
C LEU A 280 -4.08 8.41 -24.21
N LYS A 281 -4.03 7.11 -23.91
CA LYS A 281 -3.90 6.04 -24.87
C LYS A 281 -5.02 5.03 -24.69
N ASN A 282 -5.71 4.69 -25.78
CA ASN A 282 -6.80 3.69 -25.77
C ASN A 282 -7.90 3.97 -24.72
N LEU A 283 -7.99 5.20 -24.23
CA LEU A 283 -9.04 5.66 -23.33
C LEU A 283 -9.96 6.57 -24.11
N LYS A 284 -11.25 6.23 -24.14
CA LYS A 284 -12.28 7.16 -24.58
C LYS A 284 -12.82 7.91 -23.37
N ILE A 285 -12.94 9.23 -23.51
CA ILE A 285 -13.61 10.08 -22.54
C ILE A 285 -15.10 9.69 -22.57
N SER A 286 -15.57 9.05 -21.55
CA SER A 286 -16.98 8.65 -21.42
C SER A 286 -17.84 9.79 -20.89
N LYS A 287 -19.16 9.70 -21.08
CA LYS A 287 -20.12 10.66 -20.50
C LYS A 287 -20.08 10.73 -18.96
N GLY A 288 -19.40 9.79 -18.30
CA GLY A 288 -19.21 9.76 -16.85
C GLY A 288 -18.02 10.56 -16.33
N ILE A 289 -17.24 11.21 -17.20
CA ILE A 289 -16.14 12.08 -16.78
C ILE A 289 -16.65 13.52 -16.69
N LYS A 290 -16.47 14.16 -15.56
CA LYS A 290 -16.80 15.56 -15.36
C LYS A 290 -15.52 16.38 -15.21
N PHE A 291 -15.35 17.36 -16.08
CA PHE A 291 -14.36 18.42 -15.96
C PHE A 291 -15.08 19.67 -15.39
N ILE A 292 -14.60 20.18 -14.30
CA ILE A 292 -15.20 21.31 -13.60
C ILE A 292 -14.13 22.38 -13.41
#